data_cc3a5fb43afc13fbae3e9a171045980a
#
_entry.id   cc3a5fb43afc13fbae3e9a171045980a
#
_cell.length_a   1.000
_cell.length_b   1.000
_cell.length_c   1.000
_cell.angle_alpha   90.00
_cell.angle_beta   90.00
_cell.angle_gamma   90.00
#
_symmetry.space_group_name_H-M   'P 1'
#
loop_
_entity.id
_entity.type
_entity.pdbx_description
1 polymer ?
#
loop_
_entity_poly.entity_id
_entity_poly.type
_entity_poly.pdbx_seq_one_letter_code
_entity_poly.pdbx_strand_id
1 'polypeptide(L)'
;MSEKIWISVCEYQDLLPDTGLCALVNKQQVALFNSRRLNEVFAVSNFDPIGEANVLSRGILGSIGDEIVVASPLYKQHFNLRTGECLEKPEYNIAVYPVRVEDGLVQVLV
;
A
#
# COMPACT_ATOMS: atom_id res chain seq x y z
N MET A 1 -6.75 21.09 -13.38
CA MET A 1 -5.78 20.15 -12.76
C MET A 1 -5.84 20.29 -11.27
N SER A 2 -5.95 19.20 -10.59
CA SER A 2 -5.89 19.21 -9.13
C SER A 2 -4.44 19.12 -8.68
N GLU A 3 -4.08 19.95 -7.71
CA GLU A 3 -2.77 19.87 -7.10
C GLU A 3 -2.75 18.71 -6.11
N LYS A 4 -1.64 17.99 -6.07
CA LYS A 4 -1.43 16.95 -5.08
C LYS A 4 -1.01 17.57 -3.76
N ILE A 5 -1.58 17.07 -2.68
CA ILE A 5 -1.28 17.55 -1.34
C ILE A 5 -0.93 16.37 -0.43
N TRP A 6 -0.14 16.65 0.60
CA TRP A 6 0.17 15.68 1.63
C TRP A 6 -0.96 15.65 2.66
N ILE A 7 -1.51 14.46 2.90
CA ILE A 7 -2.58 14.25 3.86
C ILE A 7 -2.10 13.30 4.94
N SER A 8 -2.21 13.72 6.20
CA SER A 8 -1.90 12.86 7.34
C SER A 8 -2.98 11.80 7.49
N VAL A 9 -2.60 10.52 7.53
CA VAL A 9 -3.55 9.40 7.53
C VAL A 9 -3.54 8.63 8.84
N CYS A 10 -2.41 8.59 9.54
CA CYS A 10 -2.32 7.92 10.84
C CYS A 10 -1.03 8.34 11.53
N GLU A 11 -0.92 7.99 12.81
CA GLU A 11 0.36 8.12 13.51
C GLU A 11 1.25 6.94 13.15
N TYR A 12 2.55 7.19 13.02
CA TYR A 12 3.50 6.14 12.65
C TYR A 12 3.47 4.97 13.64
N GLN A 13 3.31 5.28 14.93
CA GLN A 13 3.28 4.25 15.97
C GLN A 13 2.07 3.31 15.84
N ASP A 14 1.01 3.76 15.17
CA ASP A 14 -0.20 2.94 14.96
C ASP A 14 -0.07 2.03 13.73
N LEU A 15 0.93 2.27 12.90
CA LEU A 15 1.18 1.44 11.73
C LEU A 15 2.15 0.32 12.12
N LEU A 16 1.58 -0.79 12.57
CA LEU A 16 2.37 -1.90 13.10
C LEU A 16 3.24 -2.54 12.02
N PRO A 17 4.46 -2.96 12.34
CA PRO A 17 5.35 -3.57 11.34
C PRO A 17 4.75 -4.82 10.71
N ASP A 18 4.94 -4.93 9.40
CA ASP A 18 4.55 -6.09 8.58
C ASP A 18 3.05 -6.38 8.57
N THR A 19 2.24 -5.38 8.90
CA THR A 19 0.78 -5.47 8.79
C THR A 19 0.26 -4.33 7.93
N GLY A 20 -0.94 -4.50 7.39
CA GLY A 20 -1.59 -3.47 6.60
C GLY A 20 -2.59 -2.67 7.42
N LEU A 21 -2.76 -1.42 7.03
CA LEU A 21 -3.76 -0.54 7.60
C LEU A 21 -4.49 0.15 6.45
N CYS A 22 -5.82 0.20 6.52
CA CYS A 22 -6.60 0.88 5.49
C CYS A 22 -6.99 2.27 5.96
N ALA A 23 -6.70 3.27 5.14
CA ALA A 23 -7.10 4.65 5.39
C ALA A 23 -7.98 5.15 4.26
N LEU A 24 -8.98 5.96 4.60
CA LEU A 24 -9.82 6.61 3.60
C LEU A 24 -9.24 7.99 3.32
N VAL A 25 -8.77 8.20 2.09
CA VAL A 25 -8.12 9.44 1.68
C VAL A 25 -8.80 9.94 0.41
N ASN A 26 -9.39 11.14 0.46
CA ASN A 26 -10.11 11.70 -0.69
C ASN A 26 -11.11 10.70 -1.29
N LYS A 27 -11.89 10.04 -0.45
CA LYS A 27 -12.90 9.05 -0.85
C LYS A 27 -12.33 7.79 -1.48
N GLN A 28 -11.00 7.60 -1.40
CA GLN A 28 -10.33 6.40 -1.88
C GLN A 28 -9.76 5.63 -0.72
N GLN A 29 -9.81 4.30 -0.79
CA GLN A 29 -9.19 3.47 0.22
C GLN A 29 -7.74 3.23 -0.14
N VAL A 30 -6.85 3.58 0.77
CA VAL A 30 -5.41 3.43 0.61
C VAL A 30 -4.91 2.42 1.63
N ALA A 31 -4.17 1.42 1.15
CA ALA A 31 -3.54 0.43 2.02
C ALA A 31 -2.13 0.90 2.36
N LEU A 32 -1.82 0.90 3.66
CA LEU A 32 -0.53 1.32 4.17
C LEU A 32 0.18 0.15 4.79
N PHE A 33 1.46 0.01 4.51
CA PHE A 33 2.30 -1.07 5.03
C PHE A 33 3.60 -0.51 5.57
N ASN A 34 4.03 -1.01 6.72
CA ASN A 34 5.32 -0.66 7.31
C ASN A 34 6.20 -1.90 7.28
N SER A 35 7.18 -1.93 6.37
CA SER A 35 8.09 -3.06 6.28
C SER A 35 9.19 -2.94 7.33
N ARG A 36 9.22 -3.88 8.26
CA ARG A 36 10.29 -3.93 9.26
C ARG A 36 11.64 -4.19 8.61
N ARG A 37 11.66 -5.12 7.66
CA ARG A 37 12.90 -5.51 7.00
C ARG A 37 13.56 -4.34 6.26
N LEU A 38 12.75 -3.53 5.57
CA LEU A 38 13.25 -2.41 4.78
C LEU A 38 13.24 -1.09 5.55
N ASN A 39 12.60 -1.06 6.71
CA ASN A 39 12.39 0.15 7.48
C ASN A 39 11.76 1.24 6.62
N GLU A 40 10.71 0.87 5.90
CA GLU A 40 10.11 1.72 4.89
C GLU A 40 8.59 1.57 4.90
N VAL A 41 7.88 2.66 4.67
CA VAL A 41 6.41 2.69 4.62
C VAL A 41 5.97 2.78 3.17
N PHE A 42 4.95 2.00 2.82
CA PHE A 42 4.38 1.96 1.47
C PHE A 42 2.90 2.31 1.51
N ALA A 43 2.42 2.97 0.47
CA ALA A 43 1.01 3.31 0.32
C ALA A 43 0.56 2.95 -1.10
N VAL A 44 -0.45 2.10 -1.18
CA VAL A 44 -1.00 1.64 -2.45
C VAL A 44 -2.52 1.64 -2.40
N SER A 45 -3.17 1.54 -3.56
CA SER A 45 -4.62 1.37 -3.58
C SER A 45 -5.00 0.11 -2.82
N ASN A 46 -6.07 0.19 -2.03
CA ASN A 46 -6.59 -0.98 -1.32
C ASN A 46 -7.38 -1.91 -2.24
N PHE A 47 -7.70 -1.45 -3.44
CA PHE A 47 -8.52 -2.21 -4.37
C PHE A 47 -7.71 -3.25 -5.14
N ASP A 48 -8.11 -4.53 -5.00
CA ASP A 48 -7.54 -5.62 -5.78
C ASP A 48 -8.31 -5.68 -7.11
N PRO A 49 -7.68 -5.33 -8.25
CA PRO A 49 -8.39 -5.30 -9.53
C PRO A 49 -8.73 -6.69 -10.09
N ILE A 50 -8.08 -7.73 -9.58
CA ILE A 50 -8.36 -9.10 -10.02
C ILE A 50 -9.55 -9.65 -9.25
N GLY A 51 -9.57 -9.46 -7.94
CA GLY A 51 -10.67 -9.89 -7.09
C GLY A 51 -11.82 -8.90 -7.03
N GLU A 52 -11.60 -7.68 -7.52
CA GLU A 52 -12.59 -6.59 -7.54
C GLU A 52 -13.14 -6.27 -6.15
N ALA A 53 -12.23 -6.13 -5.18
CA ALA A 53 -12.60 -5.82 -3.80
C ALA A 53 -11.50 -5.03 -3.10
N ASN A 54 -11.88 -4.23 -2.12
CA ASN A 54 -10.96 -3.42 -1.32
C ASN A 54 -10.40 -4.24 -0.16
N VAL A 55 -9.39 -5.05 -0.45
CA VAL A 55 -8.89 -6.04 0.53
C VAL A 55 -7.37 -6.08 0.67
N LEU A 56 -6.61 -5.26 -0.08
CA LEU A 56 -5.15 -5.40 -0.08
C LEU A 56 -4.52 -5.12 1.28
N SER A 57 -5.13 -4.25 2.09
CA SER A 57 -4.63 -4.00 3.45
C SER A 57 -4.69 -5.24 4.35
N ARG A 58 -5.48 -6.24 3.98
CA ARG A 58 -5.57 -7.52 4.69
C ARG A 58 -4.63 -8.57 4.11
N GLY A 59 -3.85 -8.21 3.10
CA GLY A 59 -2.91 -9.11 2.47
C GLY A 59 -1.68 -9.36 3.32
N ILE A 60 -0.85 -10.28 2.85
CA ILE A 60 0.37 -10.67 3.55
C ILE A 60 1.56 -10.01 2.88
N LEU A 61 2.32 -9.26 3.67
CA LEU A 61 3.54 -8.61 3.21
C LEU A 61 4.64 -9.65 3.06
N GLY A 62 5.42 -9.55 2.00
CA GLY A 62 6.50 -10.48 1.76
C GLY A 62 7.48 -9.96 0.73
N SER A 63 8.37 -10.85 0.28
CA SER A 63 9.31 -10.49 -0.78
C SER A 63 9.47 -11.66 -1.75
N ILE A 64 9.62 -11.32 -3.03
CA ILE A 64 9.91 -12.30 -4.08
C ILE A 64 11.16 -11.77 -4.79
N GLY A 65 12.28 -12.49 -4.63
CA GLY A 65 13.56 -11.97 -5.06
C GLY A 65 13.86 -10.68 -4.31
N ASP A 66 14.14 -9.61 -5.03
CA ASP A 66 14.41 -8.30 -4.45
C ASP A 66 13.17 -7.41 -4.36
N GLU A 67 12.01 -7.93 -4.74
CA GLU A 67 10.78 -7.14 -4.77
C GLU A 67 10.00 -7.28 -3.48
N ILE A 68 9.59 -6.14 -2.91
CA ILE A 68 8.69 -6.11 -1.77
C ILE A 68 7.26 -6.18 -2.31
N VAL A 69 6.47 -7.12 -1.81
CA VAL A 69 5.14 -7.39 -2.36
C VAL A 69 4.11 -7.56 -1.26
N VAL A 70 2.85 -7.40 -1.63
CA VAL A 70 1.71 -7.83 -0.83
C VAL A 70 0.94 -8.89 -1.61
N ALA A 71 0.62 -10.00 -0.93
CA ALA A 71 -0.20 -11.05 -1.51
C ALA A 71 -1.66 -10.77 -1.18
N SER A 72 -2.50 -10.69 -2.22
CA SER A 72 -3.93 -10.48 -2.01
C SER A 72 -4.56 -11.66 -1.28
N PRO A 73 -5.45 -11.43 -0.30
CA PRO A 73 -6.10 -12.52 0.39
C PRO A 73 -7.11 -13.30 -0.47
N LEU A 74 -7.52 -12.75 -1.61
CA LEU A 74 -8.53 -13.39 -2.46
C LEU A 74 -7.92 -14.46 -3.35
N TYR A 75 -7.07 -14.08 -4.31
CA TYR A 75 -6.49 -15.04 -5.25
C TYR A 75 -4.98 -15.18 -5.08
N LYS A 76 -4.43 -14.54 -4.04
CA LYS A 76 -3.02 -14.64 -3.66
C LYS A 76 -2.03 -14.17 -4.72
N GLN A 77 -2.48 -13.35 -5.66
CA GLN A 77 -1.56 -12.68 -6.56
C GLN A 77 -0.75 -11.65 -5.80
N HIS A 78 0.48 -11.41 -6.26
CA HIS A 78 1.44 -10.53 -5.61
C HIS A 78 1.52 -9.20 -6.34
N PHE A 79 1.39 -8.11 -5.60
CA PHE A 79 1.55 -6.75 -6.15
C PHE A 79 2.81 -6.13 -5.59
N ASN A 80 3.65 -5.59 -6.47
CA ASN A 80 4.85 -4.88 -6.07
C ASN A 80 4.46 -3.56 -5.41
N LEU A 81 4.96 -3.34 -4.19
CA LEU A 81 4.59 -2.15 -3.42
C LEU A 81 5.26 -0.87 -3.91
N ARG A 82 6.31 -0.98 -4.74
CA ARG A 82 6.98 0.19 -5.31
C ARG A 82 6.39 0.60 -6.64
N THR A 83 5.97 -0.35 -7.46
CA THR A 83 5.49 -0.09 -8.82
C THR A 83 4.00 -0.28 -8.98
N GLY A 84 3.37 -1.09 -8.14
CA GLY A 84 1.96 -1.46 -8.25
C GLY A 84 1.70 -2.60 -9.22
N GLU A 85 2.73 -3.14 -9.87
CA GLU A 85 2.55 -4.20 -10.86
C GLU A 85 2.24 -5.54 -10.20
N CYS A 86 1.28 -6.27 -10.78
CA CYS A 86 1.01 -7.65 -10.37
C CYS A 86 2.05 -8.57 -11.03
N LEU A 87 2.77 -9.34 -10.21
CA LEU A 87 3.85 -10.17 -10.71
C LEU A 87 3.36 -11.30 -11.62
N GLU A 88 2.24 -11.92 -11.26
CA GLU A 88 1.67 -13.03 -12.04
C GLU A 88 0.88 -12.57 -13.25
N LYS A 89 0.33 -11.36 -13.19
CA LYS A 89 -0.51 -10.81 -14.26
C LYS A 89 -0.15 -9.34 -14.51
N PRO A 90 0.97 -9.08 -15.22
CA PRO A 90 1.47 -7.71 -15.38
C PRO A 90 0.51 -6.72 -16.05
N GLU A 91 -0.54 -7.22 -16.71
CA GLU A 91 -1.58 -6.35 -17.26
C GLU A 91 -2.42 -5.67 -16.19
N TYR A 92 -2.37 -6.18 -14.95
CA TYR A 92 -3.03 -5.54 -13.80
C TYR A 92 -2.01 -4.79 -12.99
N ASN A 93 -2.37 -3.59 -12.55
CA ASN A 93 -1.54 -2.83 -11.62
C ASN A 93 -2.45 -2.01 -10.71
N ILE A 94 -1.89 -1.57 -9.60
CA ILE A 94 -2.59 -0.74 -8.63
C ILE A 94 -1.86 0.59 -8.48
N ALA A 95 -2.60 1.61 -8.07
CA ALA A 95 -2.00 2.92 -7.84
C ALA A 95 -1.03 2.85 -6.65
N VAL A 96 0.10 3.53 -6.78
CA VAL A 96 1.10 3.67 -5.72
C VAL A 96 1.19 5.15 -5.39
N TYR A 97 1.19 5.46 -4.09
CA TYR A 97 1.21 6.84 -3.63
C TYR A 97 2.53 7.14 -2.92
N PRO A 98 3.12 8.31 -3.16
CA PRO A 98 4.25 8.74 -2.34
C PRO A 98 3.83 8.83 -0.88
N VAL A 99 4.70 8.43 0.03
CA VAL A 99 4.43 8.42 1.45
C VAL A 99 5.66 8.96 2.19
N ARG A 100 5.42 9.69 3.27
CA ARG A 100 6.49 10.16 4.14
C ARG A 100 6.03 10.12 5.59
N VAL A 101 6.99 10.18 6.50
CA VAL A 101 6.71 10.30 7.93
C VAL A 101 7.28 11.64 8.40
N GLU A 102 6.40 12.51 8.91
CA GLU A 102 6.76 13.84 9.40
C GLU A 102 6.19 14.03 10.80
N ASP A 103 7.05 14.35 11.76
CA ASP A 103 6.65 14.58 13.15
C ASP A 103 5.81 13.45 13.73
N GLY A 104 6.17 12.20 13.39
CA GLY A 104 5.46 11.02 13.86
C GLY A 104 4.15 10.73 13.13
N LEU A 105 3.84 11.49 12.07
CA LEU A 105 2.63 11.28 11.28
C LEU A 105 2.96 10.69 9.91
N VAL A 106 2.21 9.67 9.51
CA VAL A 106 2.31 9.10 8.17
C VAL A 106 1.45 9.94 7.23
N GLN A 107 2.07 10.43 6.17
CA GLN A 107 1.40 11.30 5.19
C GLN A 107 1.49 10.68 3.81
N VAL A 108 0.42 10.82 3.05
CA VAL A 108 0.31 10.31 1.68
C VAL A 108 0.03 11.49 0.75
N LEU A 109 0.71 11.47 -0.39
CA LEU A 109 0.53 12.51 -1.43
C LEU A 109 -0.56 12.07 -2.39
N VAL A 110 -1.63 12.83 -2.39
CA VAL A 110 -2.79 12.54 -3.24
C VAL A 110 -3.31 13.78 -3.94
#